data_21b1b6511f787c86701702557d8a5332
#
_entry.id   21b1b6511f787c86701702557d8a5332
#
_cell.length_a   1.000
_cell.length_b   1.000
_cell.length_c   1.000
_cell.angle_alpha   90.00
_cell.angle_beta   90.00
_cell.angle_gamma   90.00
#
_symmetry.space_group_name_H-M   'P 1'
#
loop_
_entity.id
_entity.type
_entity.pdbx_description
1 polymer ?
#
loop_
_entity_poly.entity_id
_entity_poly.type
_entity_poly.pdbx_seq_one_letter_code
_entity_poly.pdbx_strand_id
1 'polypeptide(L)'
;MKPNLSIITCIFFLSLFITFGQKNKTKKSKSIQEVSLDAFKLRNVGPAFLSGRIADIKIHPLNKSIWYVAVGSGGVWKTENAGTTWEPIFDDETSYSTGCVTIDPINPDIIWVGTGENVGGRHVGYGDGIYKSLNGGKTWENMGLFNSEHISEIIVHPDDSNVVWVAAQGPLWTKGGDRGLYKTIDGGKTWKKTLGNSKWTGVTDILLDPRDSDVIYAATWDRHRTVAALIDGGPGTAIYRSDNGGESWSVLKSGLPNNPDSNDDGVVDDDDSPTKNMGKIGLAISPQNPDVVYAAIELDRSTGGVYRSENRGESWKKMSNTVSGATGPHYYQELYASPHKFDRLYLMNVRVLTSEDGGETFEQLQERDKHSDNHAIVFRDDDPNYIMIGTDAGIYETFDLAKTWKYHKNLPLTQFYKVAVNNAKPF
;
A
#
# COMPACT_ATOMS: atom_id res chain seq x y z
N MET A 1 -100.71 -40.45 5.40
CA MET A 1 -100.56 -41.34 4.25
C MET A 1 -99.24 -40.98 3.60
N LYS A 2 -98.38 -41.93 3.38
CA LYS A 2 -96.99 -41.75 3.05
C LYS A 2 -96.77 -41.28 1.58
N PRO A 3 -95.80 -40.42 1.27
CA PRO A 3 -95.28 -40.27 -0.04
C PRO A 3 -93.93 -40.99 -0.25
N ASN A 4 -93.73 -41.48 -1.43
CA ASN A 4 -92.53 -42.20 -1.89
C ASN A 4 -91.38 -41.29 -2.15
N LEU A 5 -90.23 -41.78 -1.72
CA LEU A 5 -88.93 -41.12 -1.93
C LEU A 5 -88.27 -41.68 -3.24
N SER A 6 -88.07 -40.85 -4.26
CA SER A 6 -87.32 -41.21 -5.45
C SER A 6 -85.89 -40.80 -5.27
N ILE A 7 -84.98 -41.74 -5.31
CA ILE A 7 -83.53 -41.55 -5.26
C ILE A 7 -83.03 -41.16 -6.66
N ILE A 8 -82.54 -39.97 -6.80
CA ILE A 8 -81.80 -39.54 -8.01
C ILE A 8 -80.31 -39.75 -7.71
N THR A 9 -79.75 -40.73 -8.44
CA THR A 9 -78.27 -40.99 -8.40
C THR A 9 -77.59 -40.02 -9.30
N CYS A 10 -76.87 -39.06 -8.76
CA CYS A 10 -75.94 -38.21 -9.51
C CYS A 10 -74.60 -38.93 -9.66
N ILE A 11 -74.26 -39.29 -10.90
CA ILE A 11 -72.94 -39.81 -11.28
C ILE A 11 -72.00 -38.59 -11.44
N PHE A 12 -71.08 -38.42 -10.52
CA PHE A 12 -69.99 -37.47 -10.66
C PHE A 12 -68.88 -38.09 -11.55
N PHE A 13 -68.71 -37.56 -12.76
CA PHE A 13 -67.52 -37.79 -13.56
C PHE A 13 -66.37 -36.99 -12.98
N LEU A 14 -65.41 -37.66 -12.35
CA LEU A 14 -64.17 -37.09 -11.91
C LEU A 14 -63.20 -37.06 -13.13
N SER A 15 -63.12 -35.94 -13.86
CA SER A 15 -62.12 -35.74 -14.90
C SER A 15 -60.77 -35.42 -14.21
N LEU A 16 -59.85 -36.39 -14.21
CA LEU A 16 -58.49 -36.22 -13.79
C LEU A 16 -57.78 -35.34 -14.84
N PHE A 17 -57.62 -34.06 -14.58
CA PHE A 17 -56.67 -33.23 -15.32
C PHE A 17 -55.25 -33.51 -14.82
N ILE A 18 -54.49 -34.35 -15.55
CA ILE A 18 -53.08 -34.48 -15.35
C ILE A 18 -52.42 -33.21 -15.93
N THR A 19 -52.18 -32.22 -15.13
CA THR A 19 -51.30 -31.09 -15.50
C THR A 19 -49.86 -31.57 -15.47
N PHE A 20 -49.31 -31.78 -16.67
CA PHE A 20 -47.88 -31.88 -16.82
C PHE A 20 -47.27 -30.51 -16.45
N GLY A 21 -46.83 -30.40 -15.24
CA GLY A 21 -45.99 -29.27 -14.82
C GLY A 21 -44.65 -29.36 -15.52
N GLN A 22 -44.49 -28.60 -16.61
CA GLN A 22 -43.18 -28.33 -17.17
C GLN A 22 -42.36 -27.63 -16.10
N LYS A 23 -41.48 -28.39 -15.43
CA LYS A 23 -40.41 -27.79 -14.63
C LYS A 23 -39.52 -27.00 -15.58
N ASN A 24 -39.81 -25.72 -15.75
CA ASN A 24 -38.82 -24.79 -16.29
C ASN A 24 -37.64 -24.83 -15.31
N LYS A 25 -36.62 -25.62 -15.63
CA LYS A 25 -35.30 -25.46 -15.03
C LYS A 25 -34.79 -24.09 -15.48
N THR A 26 -35.07 -23.08 -14.73
CA THR A 26 -34.32 -21.84 -14.83
C THR A 26 -32.85 -22.23 -14.63
N LYS A 27 -32.08 -22.27 -15.71
CA LYS A 27 -30.63 -22.32 -15.61
C LYS A 27 -30.24 -21.10 -14.82
N LYS A 28 -29.83 -21.28 -13.54
CA LYS A 28 -29.13 -20.23 -12.82
C LYS A 28 -27.99 -19.77 -13.73
N SER A 29 -27.97 -18.51 -14.11
CA SER A 29 -26.80 -17.96 -14.77
C SER A 29 -25.62 -18.15 -13.79
N LYS A 30 -24.58 -18.81 -14.22
CA LYS A 30 -23.36 -18.91 -13.44
C LYS A 30 -22.85 -17.50 -13.23
N SER A 31 -22.40 -17.20 -12.02
CA SER A 31 -21.65 -15.96 -11.79
C SER A 31 -20.38 -15.98 -12.65
N ILE A 32 -19.83 -14.83 -12.96
CA ILE A 32 -18.57 -14.73 -13.72
C ILE A 32 -17.45 -15.56 -13.05
N GLN A 33 -17.47 -15.67 -11.73
CA GLN A 33 -16.53 -16.49 -10.93
C GLN A 33 -16.71 -18.01 -11.14
N GLU A 34 -17.89 -18.47 -11.63
CA GLU A 34 -18.17 -19.87 -11.91
C GLU A 34 -17.89 -20.26 -13.38
N VAL A 35 -17.48 -19.29 -14.19
CA VAL A 35 -17.14 -19.52 -15.60
C VAL A 35 -15.65 -19.79 -15.69
N SER A 36 -15.27 -21.02 -16.06
CA SER A 36 -13.87 -21.32 -16.37
C SER A 36 -13.43 -20.52 -17.59
N LEU A 37 -12.32 -19.80 -17.43
CA LEU A 37 -11.65 -19.07 -18.51
C LEU A 37 -10.46 -19.85 -19.09
N ASP A 38 -10.28 -21.12 -18.73
CA ASP A 38 -9.14 -21.98 -19.14
C ASP A 38 -8.99 -22.13 -20.67
N ALA A 39 -10.07 -21.85 -21.41
CA ALA A 39 -10.03 -21.85 -22.88
C ALA A 39 -9.32 -20.63 -23.46
N PHE A 40 -9.16 -19.56 -22.68
CA PHE A 40 -8.46 -18.35 -23.09
C PHE A 40 -6.99 -18.46 -22.72
N LYS A 41 -6.20 -18.95 -23.65
CA LYS A 41 -4.73 -18.99 -23.47
C LYS A 41 -4.13 -17.69 -23.96
N LEU A 42 -3.61 -16.91 -23.04
CA LEU A 42 -2.81 -15.73 -23.35
C LEU A 42 -1.40 -16.17 -23.75
N ARG A 43 -0.81 -15.48 -24.70
CA ARG A 43 0.61 -15.64 -25.03
C ARG A 43 1.30 -14.29 -24.98
N ASN A 44 2.47 -14.28 -24.44
CA ASN A 44 3.34 -13.12 -24.51
C ASN A 44 3.89 -12.99 -25.94
N VAL A 45 3.70 -11.86 -26.58
CA VAL A 45 4.13 -11.62 -27.99
C VAL A 45 5.36 -10.74 -28.12
N GLY A 46 6.01 -10.42 -27.04
CA GLY A 46 7.23 -9.62 -27.18
C GLY A 46 7.76 -9.12 -25.86
N PRO A 47 8.96 -8.50 -25.85
CA PRO A 47 9.40 -7.83 -24.66
C PRO A 47 8.45 -6.68 -24.37
N ALA A 48 8.04 -6.54 -23.09
CA ALA A 48 7.40 -5.33 -22.63
C ALA A 48 8.39 -4.18 -22.80
N PHE A 49 7.98 -3.11 -23.48
CA PHE A 49 8.85 -1.96 -23.66
C PHE A 49 8.94 -1.14 -22.36
N LEU A 50 7.86 -1.12 -21.59
CA LEU A 50 7.76 -0.52 -20.27
C LEU A 50 7.08 -1.52 -19.34
N SER A 51 7.69 -1.78 -18.18
CA SER A 51 7.07 -2.53 -17.09
C SER A 51 6.06 -1.66 -16.36
N GLY A 52 5.09 -2.26 -15.63
CA GLY A 52 4.11 -1.53 -14.85
C GLY A 52 4.70 -0.90 -13.58
N ARG A 53 3.86 -0.15 -12.86
CA ARG A 53 4.24 0.52 -11.60
C ARG A 53 4.71 -0.48 -10.56
N ILE A 54 5.91 -0.25 -10.05
CA ILE A 54 6.48 -1.00 -8.94
C ILE A 54 6.11 -0.29 -7.64
N ALA A 55 5.26 -0.92 -6.84
CA ALA A 55 4.80 -0.36 -5.58
C ALA A 55 5.82 -0.52 -4.44
N ASP A 56 6.46 -1.69 -4.37
CA ASP A 56 7.47 -1.97 -3.35
C ASP A 56 8.45 -3.05 -3.81
N ILE A 57 9.66 -3.06 -3.23
CA ILE A 57 10.72 -4.03 -3.51
C ILE A 57 11.37 -4.43 -2.19
N LYS A 58 11.61 -5.72 -2.00
CA LYS A 58 12.45 -6.22 -0.88
C LYS A 58 13.52 -7.15 -1.39
N ILE A 59 14.74 -6.94 -0.90
CA ILE A 59 15.89 -7.84 -1.12
C ILE A 59 15.96 -8.80 0.08
N HIS A 60 16.10 -10.09 -0.21
CA HIS A 60 16.21 -11.11 0.83
C HIS A 60 17.47 -10.87 1.71
N PRO A 61 17.33 -10.85 3.05
CA PRO A 61 18.42 -10.42 3.92
C PRO A 61 19.67 -11.31 3.84
N LEU A 62 19.48 -12.62 3.65
CA LEU A 62 20.57 -13.60 3.61
C LEU A 62 21.07 -13.91 2.18
N ASN A 63 20.32 -13.57 1.13
CA ASN A 63 20.71 -13.81 -0.25
C ASN A 63 20.33 -12.62 -1.14
N LYS A 64 21.27 -11.75 -1.41
CA LYS A 64 21.07 -10.52 -2.20
C LYS A 64 20.66 -10.76 -3.66
N SER A 65 20.65 -12.01 -4.12
CA SER A 65 20.14 -12.36 -5.47
C SER A 65 18.64 -12.65 -5.49
N ILE A 66 17.99 -12.79 -4.32
CA ILE A 66 16.56 -13.03 -4.21
C ILE A 66 15.85 -11.70 -3.94
N TRP A 67 14.91 -11.34 -4.81
CA TRP A 67 14.08 -10.15 -4.65
C TRP A 67 12.61 -10.49 -4.77
N TYR A 68 11.79 -9.79 -4.01
CA TYR A 68 10.34 -9.77 -4.12
C TYR A 68 9.89 -8.39 -4.56
N VAL A 69 9.02 -8.33 -5.56
CA VAL A 69 8.58 -7.09 -6.20
C VAL A 69 7.06 -7.05 -6.20
N ALA A 70 6.50 -6.12 -5.44
CA ALA A 70 5.07 -5.81 -5.44
C ALA A 70 4.76 -4.84 -6.58
N VAL A 71 3.80 -5.20 -7.43
CA VAL A 71 3.42 -4.42 -8.60
C VAL A 71 2.02 -3.88 -8.41
N GLY A 72 1.83 -2.56 -8.56
CA GLY A 72 0.56 -1.90 -8.34
C GLY A 72 -0.63 -2.53 -9.10
N SER A 73 -0.38 -3.10 -10.28
CA SER A 73 -1.38 -3.80 -11.07
C SER A 73 -0.75 -4.99 -11.80
N GLY A 74 -0.14 -5.92 -11.06
CA GLY A 74 0.58 -7.06 -11.66
C GLY A 74 1.04 -8.13 -10.66
N GLY A 75 0.42 -8.18 -9.47
CA GLY A 75 0.73 -9.16 -8.43
C GLY A 75 2.13 -9.01 -7.83
N VAL A 76 2.72 -10.12 -7.45
CA VAL A 76 4.07 -10.18 -6.87
C VAL A 76 4.97 -11.03 -7.74
N TRP A 77 6.16 -10.51 -8.03
CA TRP A 77 7.18 -11.18 -8.82
C TRP A 77 8.39 -11.50 -7.96
N LYS A 78 8.99 -12.65 -8.21
CA LYS A 78 10.21 -13.11 -7.55
C LYS A 78 11.33 -13.31 -8.55
N THR A 79 12.54 -12.96 -8.17
CA THR A 79 13.77 -13.41 -8.82
C THR A 79 14.67 -14.11 -7.81
N GLU A 80 15.39 -15.12 -8.24
CA GLU A 80 16.39 -15.82 -7.41
C GLU A 80 17.82 -15.62 -7.94
N ASN A 81 17.98 -14.76 -8.96
CA ASN A 81 19.26 -14.55 -9.67
C ASN A 81 19.45 -13.08 -10.08
N ALA A 82 19.14 -12.16 -9.16
CA ALA A 82 19.34 -10.71 -9.30
C ALA A 82 18.71 -10.16 -10.60
N GLY A 83 17.43 -10.51 -10.85
CA GLY A 83 16.68 -10.01 -11.99
C GLY A 83 17.02 -10.64 -13.34
N THR A 84 17.79 -11.73 -13.36
CA THR A 84 18.09 -12.44 -14.62
C THR A 84 16.86 -13.20 -15.13
N THR A 85 16.09 -13.81 -14.25
CA THR A 85 14.79 -14.42 -14.54
C THR A 85 13.76 -14.02 -13.49
N TRP A 86 12.48 -14.05 -13.85
CA TRP A 86 11.38 -13.65 -13.00
C TRP A 86 10.28 -14.69 -13.01
N GLU A 87 9.68 -14.92 -11.84
CA GLU A 87 8.56 -15.81 -11.62
C GLU A 87 7.40 -15.02 -11.00
N PRO A 88 6.18 -15.06 -11.58
CA PRO A 88 4.99 -14.55 -10.93
C PRO A 88 4.59 -15.53 -9.83
N ILE A 89 4.49 -15.04 -8.60
CA ILE A 89 4.22 -15.90 -7.43
C ILE A 89 2.88 -15.58 -6.76
N PHE A 90 2.04 -14.75 -7.39
CA PHE A 90 0.79 -14.27 -6.81
C PHE A 90 -0.40 -14.34 -7.79
N ASP A 91 -0.23 -14.98 -8.94
CA ASP A 91 -1.22 -15.00 -10.05
C ASP A 91 -2.49 -15.79 -9.71
N ASP A 92 -2.41 -16.75 -8.79
CA ASP A 92 -3.55 -17.58 -8.38
C ASP A 92 -4.41 -16.91 -7.28
N GLU A 93 -4.00 -15.75 -6.78
CA GLU A 93 -4.71 -15.03 -5.73
C GLU A 93 -5.79 -14.11 -6.29
N THR A 94 -6.74 -13.71 -5.42
CA THR A 94 -7.93 -12.95 -5.87
C THR A 94 -7.63 -11.50 -6.21
N SER A 95 -6.56 -10.92 -5.64
CA SER A 95 -6.12 -9.56 -5.95
C SER A 95 -4.93 -9.57 -6.90
N TYR A 96 -5.02 -8.79 -7.97
CA TYR A 96 -3.89 -8.50 -8.86
C TYR A 96 -3.14 -7.23 -8.46
N SER A 97 -3.68 -6.45 -7.53
CA SER A 97 -3.13 -5.17 -7.10
C SER A 97 -2.43 -5.31 -5.76
N THR A 98 -1.20 -4.81 -5.65
CA THR A 98 -0.40 -4.89 -4.44
C THR A 98 0.17 -3.52 -4.06
N GLY A 99 0.24 -3.25 -2.75
CA GLY A 99 0.76 -1.99 -2.21
C GLY A 99 2.13 -2.14 -1.57
N CYS A 100 2.39 -3.29 -0.92
CA CYS A 100 3.67 -3.55 -0.26
C CYS A 100 3.96 -5.05 -0.17
N VAL A 101 5.23 -5.38 0.03
CA VAL A 101 5.71 -6.73 0.35
C VAL A 101 6.71 -6.65 1.50
N THR A 102 6.68 -7.61 2.43
CA THR A 102 7.60 -7.63 3.57
C THR A 102 8.12 -9.03 3.80
N ILE A 103 9.42 -9.13 4.04
CA ILE A 103 10.12 -10.39 4.40
C ILE A 103 10.24 -10.40 5.92
N ASP A 104 9.88 -11.52 6.55
CA ASP A 104 10.07 -11.71 7.97
C ASP A 104 11.58 -11.70 8.31
N PRO A 105 12.04 -10.88 9.26
CA PRO A 105 13.46 -10.75 9.57
C PRO A 105 14.05 -11.99 10.25
N ILE A 106 13.23 -12.80 10.92
CA ILE A 106 13.66 -14.00 11.64
C ILE A 106 13.66 -15.22 10.72
N ASN A 107 12.58 -15.36 9.93
CA ASN A 107 12.43 -16.45 8.98
C ASN A 107 12.12 -15.90 7.59
N PRO A 108 13.13 -15.72 6.73
CA PRO A 108 12.94 -15.13 5.40
C PRO A 108 12.13 -15.96 4.40
N ASP A 109 11.70 -17.17 4.77
CA ASP A 109 10.69 -17.93 4.01
C ASP A 109 9.26 -17.42 4.27
N ILE A 110 9.06 -16.63 5.32
CA ILE A 110 7.79 -15.99 5.61
C ILE A 110 7.73 -14.66 4.88
N ILE A 111 6.76 -14.53 3.97
CA ILE A 111 6.53 -13.32 3.18
C ILE A 111 5.11 -12.81 3.45
N TRP A 112 4.98 -11.51 3.63
CA TRP A 112 3.71 -10.82 3.75
C TRP A 112 3.47 -9.91 2.56
N VAL A 113 2.24 -9.83 2.10
CA VAL A 113 1.80 -8.94 1.01
C VAL A 113 0.57 -8.17 1.46
N GLY A 114 0.64 -6.85 1.35
CA GLY A 114 -0.51 -5.97 1.46
C GLY A 114 -1.07 -5.65 0.09
N THR A 115 -2.38 -5.92 -0.12
CA THR A 115 -3.00 -5.73 -1.42
C THR A 115 -3.59 -4.33 -1.60
N GLY A 116 -3.75 -3.91 -2.86
CA GLY A 116 -4.22 -2.61 -3.30
C GLY A 116 -3.13 -1.53 -3.35
N GLU A 117 -3.07 -0.79 -4.44
CA GLU A 117 -2.07 0.27 -4.61
C GLU A 117 -2.13 1.31 -3.48
N ASN A 118 -0.98 1.71 -2.96
CA ASN A 118 -0.83 2.61 -1.81
C ASN A 118 -0.83 4.12 -2.16
N VAL A 119 -1.28 4.49 -3.35
CA VAL A 119 -1.35 5.88 -3.81
C VAL A 119 -2.78 6.40 -3.92
N GLY A 120 -2.98 7.72 -4.01
CA GLY A 120 -4.29 8.38 -4.09
C GLY A 120 -4.86 8.54 -5.51
N GLY A 121 -4.43 7.76 -6.50
CA GLY A 121 -4.86 7.86 -7.90
C GLY A 121 -6.33 7.51 -8.14
N ARG A 122 -6.93 7.98 -9.26
CA ARG A 122 -8.33 7.66 -9.59
C ARG A 122 -8.54 6.23 -10.07
N HIS A 123 -7.52 5.64 -10.64
CA HIS A 123 -7.55 4.34 -11.33
C HIS A 123 -6.75 3.27 -10.59
N VAL A 124 -6.40 3.55 -9.33
CA VAL A 124 -5.65 2.58 -8.52
C VAL A 124 -6.44 1.31 -8.32
N GLY A 125 -5.78 0.18 -8.48
CA GLY A 125 -6.35 -1.11 -8.16
C GLY A 125 -6.56 -1.24 -6.65
N TYR A 126 -7.68 -1.82 -6.26
CA TYR A 126 -7.95 -2.14 -4.87
C TYR A 126 -7.67 -3.60 -4.58
N GLY A 127 -7.33 -3.87 -3.33
CA GLY A 127 -7.05 -5.20 -2.83
C GLY A 127 -8.16 -5.75 -1.95
N ASP A 128 -7.90 -6.90 -1.37
CA ASP A 128 -8.82 -7.68 -0.55
C ASP A 128 -8.17 -8.19 0.74
N GLY A 129 -7.20 -7.43 1.26
CA GLY A 129 -6.58 -7.68 2.54
C GLY A 129 -5.11 -8.05 2.47
N ILE A 130 -4.70 -8.86 3.44
CA ILE A 130 -3.31 -9.27 3.67
C ILE A 130 -3.15 -10.73 3.32
N TYR A 131 -2.03 -11.04 2.70
CA TYR A 131 -1.61 -12.40 2.41
C TYR A 131 -0.30 -12.74 3.11
N LYS A 132 -0.17 -14.01 3.51
CA LYS A 132 1.03 -14.58 4.11
C LYS A 132 1.44 -15.84 3.37
N SER A 133 2.72 -15.96 3.07
CA SER A 133 3.35 -17.19 2.63
C SER A 133 4.28 -17.69 3.71
N LEU A 134 4.37 -19.01 3.89
CA LEU A 134 5.31 -19.68 4.81
C LEU A 134 6.46 -20.40 4.07
N ASN A 135 6.52 -20.25 2.75
CA ASN A 135 7.42 -21.03 1.89
C ASN A 135 8.02 -20.22 0.73
N GLY A 136 8.32 -18.95 0.99
CA GLY A 136 9.01 -18.07 0.04
C GLY A 136 8.16 -17.68 -1.15
N GLY A 137 6.83 -17.60 -0.98
CA GLY A 137 5.88 -17.18 -2.02
C GLY A 137 5.33 -18.32 -2.87
N LYS A 138 5.58 -19.60 -2.53
CA LYS A 138 5.04 -20.73 -3.31
C LYS A 138 3.56 -20.97 -3.09
N THR A 139 3.05 -20.66 -1.90
CA THR A 139 1.63 -20.70 -1.56
C THR A 139 1.28 -19.55 -0.65
N TRP A 140 0.05 -19.09 -0.70
CA TRP A 140 -0.43 -17.94 0.05
C TRP A 140 -1.70 -18.26 0.83
N GLU A 141 -1.89 -17.58 1.94
CA GLU A 141 -3.11 -17.59 2.74
C GLU A 141 -3.54 -16.14 2.98
N ASN A 142 -4.82 -15.84 2.72
CA ASN A 142 -5.38 -14.54 3.07
C ASN A 142 -5.62 -14.48 4.58
N MET A 143 -4.97 -13.53 5.24
CA MET A 143 -4.95 -13.35 6.69
C MET A 143 -5.98 -12.33 7.20
N GLY A 144 -6.92 -11.89 6.35
CA GLY A 144 -7.99 -10.97 6.74
C GLY A 144 -7.77 -9.52 6.29
N LEU A 145 -8.44 -8.58 6.97
CA LEU A 145 -8.57 -7.17 6.58
C LEU A 145 -9.15 -7.02 5.16
N PHE A 146 -10.17 -7.81 4.84
CA PHE A 146 -10.76 -7.95 3.50
C PHE A 146 -11.31 -6.64 2.93
N ASN A 147 -11.67 -5.68 3.78
CA ASN A 147 -12.22 -4.40 3.37
C ASN A 147 -11.19 -3.25 3.48
N SER A 148 -9.90 -3.56 3.52
CA SER A 148 -8.85 -2.54 3.58
C SER A 148 -8.69 -1.78 2.25
N GLU A 149 -8.95 -2.41 1.14
CA GLU A 149 -8.76 -1.97 -0.25
C GLU A 149 -7.33 -1.50 -0.59
N HIS A 150 -6.63 -0.86 0.37
CA HIS A 150 -5.27 -0.34 0.17
C HIS A 150 -4.44 -0.50 1.44
N ILE A 151 -3.40 -1.31 1.38
CA ILE A 151 -2.42 -1.50 2.44
C ILE A 151 -1.10 -0.90 1.98
N SER A 152 -0.59 0.08 2.74
CA SER A 152 0.62 0.81 2.38
C SER A 152 1.88 0.18 2.93
N GLU A 153 1.80 -0.45 4.11
CA GLU A 153 2.98 -0.98 4.75
C GLU A 153 2.66 -2.11 5.74
N ILE A 154 3.59 -3.05 5.85
CA ILE A 154 3.57 -4.15 6.82
C ILE A 154 4.94 -4.20 7.48
N ILE A 155 4.98 -4.18 8.81
CA ILE A 155 6.22 -4.39 9.58
C ILE A 155 6.05 -5.61 10.46
N VAL A 156 7.01 -6.53 10.39
CA VAL A 156 7.15 -7.66 11.29
C VAL A 156 8.11 -7.28 12.41
N HIS A 157 7.77 -7.64 13.64
CA HIS A 157 8.64 -7.39 14.78
C HIS A 157 10.00 -8.11 14.59
N PRO A 158 11.13 -7.43 14.86
CA PRO A 158 12.46 -7.99 14.57
C PRO A 158 12.78 -9.28 15.35
N ASP A 159 12.16 -9.49 16.53
CA ASP A 159 12.44 -10.61 17.41
C ASP A 159 11.23 -11.56 17.63
N ASP A 160 10.07 -11.29 17.00
CA ASP A 160 8.87 -12.16 17.10
C ASP A 160 8.03 -12.12 15.81
N SER A 161 8.12 -13.17 15.00
CA SER A 161 7.32 -13.34 13.76
C SER A 161 5.81 -13.36 13.97
N ASN A 162 5.32 -13.50 15.20
CA ASN A 162 3.88 -13.44 15.48
C ASN A 162 3.37 -12.01 15.66
N VAL A 163 4.26 -11.06 15.93
CA VAL A 163 3.89 -9.64 16.10
C VAL A 163 4.10 -8.90 14.80
N VAL A 164 2.98 -8.39 14.25
CA VAL A 164 2.99 -7.67 12.96
C VAL A 164 2.08 -6.46 13.03
N TRP A 165 2.53 -5.35 12.47
CA TRP A 165 1.75 -4.13 12.29
C TRP A 165 1.45 -3.90 10.82
N VAL A 166 0.24 -3.39 10.55
CA VAL A 166 -0.26 -3.17 9.19
C VAL A 166 -0.88 -1.79 9.08
N ALA A 167 -0.33 -0.97 8.20
CA ALA A 167 -0.86 0.32 7.83
C ALA A 167 -1.90 0.16 6.72
N ALA A 168 -3.18 0.31 7.06
CA ALA A 168 -4.29 0.25 6.12
C ALA A 168 -4.83 1.66 5.84
N GLN A 169 -4.69 2.10 4.59
CA GLN A 169 -5.23 3.40 4.15
C GLN A 169 -6.76 3.36 4.03
N GLY A 170 -7.32 2.17 3.79
CA GLY A 170 -8.77 1.95 3.63
C GLY A 170 -9.32 2.37 2.26
N PRO A 171 -10.62 2.16 2.05
CA PRO A 171 -11.31 2.49 0.81
C PRO A 171 -11.09 3.94 0.35
N LEU A 172 -10.79 4.12 -0.94
CA LEU A 172 -10.56 5.45 -1.50
C LEU A 172 -11.86 6.19 -1.81
N TRP A 173 -12.92 5.47 -2.22
CA TRP A 173 -14.17 6.03 -2.70
C TRP A 173 -15.31 6.02 -1.67
N THR A 174 -15.13 5.30 -0.58
CA THR A 174 -16.14 5.13 0.47
C THR A 174 -15.54 5.35 1.85
N LYS A 175 -16.40 5.67 2.80
CA LYS A 175 -16.02 5.77 4.23
C LYS A 175 -15.99 4.39 4.89
N GLY A 176 -15.21 4.26 5.96
CA GLY A 176 -15.14 3.02 6.74
C GLY A 176 -14.19 2.00 6.12
N GLY A 177 -14.58 0.73 6.11
CA GLY A 177 -13.72 -0.39 5.78
C GLY A 177 -12.67 -0.66 6.87
N ASP A 178 -11.70 -1.52 6.56
CA ASP A 178 -10.59 -1.85 7.45
C ASP A 178 -9.47 -0.82 7.29
N ARG A 179 -9.70 0.36 7.89
CA ARG A 179 -8.84 1.55 7.79
C ARG A 179 -8.22 1.85 9.16
N GLY A 180 -6.91 2.17 9.20
CA GLY A 180 -6.17 2.47 10.41
C GLY A 180 -4.91 1.61 10.57
N LEU A 181 -4.33 1.58 11.76
CA LEU A 181 -3.24 0.68 12.11
C LEU A 181 -3.80 -0.55 12.80
N TYR A 182 -3.41 -1.71 12.32
CA TYR A 182 -3.76 -3.01 12.90
C TYR A 182 -2.52 -3.69 13.44
N LYS A 183 -2.66 -4.39 14.56
CA LYS A 183 -1.63 -5.22 15.19
C LYS A 183 -2.15 -6.64 15.38
N THR A 184 -1.33 -7.62 15.09
CA THR A 184 -1.48 -9.02 15.48
C THR A 184 -0.38 -9.41 16.45
N ILE A 185 -0.66 -10.41 17.30
CA ILE A 185 0.31 -11.06 18.19
C ILE A 185 0.26 -12.59 18.05
N ASP A 186 -0.44 -13.08 17.03
CA ASP A 186 -0.67 -14.51 16.78
C ASP A 186 -0.35 -14.92 15.33
N GLY A 187 0.49 -14.13 14.66
CA GLY A 187 0.95 -14.38 13.30
C GLY A 187 -0.09 -14.12 12.23
N GLY A 188 -1.03 -13.24 12.49
CA GLY A 188 -2.06 -12.79 11.55
C GLY A 188 -3.40 -13.50 11.68
N LYS A 189 -3.58 -14.40 12.65
CA LYS A 189 -4.87 -15.10 12.86
C LYS A 189 -5.96 -14.16 13.36
N THR A 190 -5.58 -13.19 14.20
CA THR A 190 -6.49 -12.13 14.67
C THR A 190 -5.81 -10.75 14.58
N TRP A 191 -6.63 -9.72 14.36
CA TRP A 191 -6.17 -8.35 14.21
C TRP A 191 -6.88 -7.43 15.18
N LYS A 192 -6.11 -6.60 15.89
CA LYS A 192 -6.60 -5.52 16.74
C LYS A 192 -6.29 -4.20 16.08
N LYS A 193 -7.32 -3.38 15.85
CA LYS A 193 -7.10 -1.99 15.43
C LYS A 193 -6.59 -1.17 16.61
N THR A 194 -5.43 -0.53 16.46
CA THR A 194 -4.77 0.23 17.53
C THR A 194 -4.76 1.72 17.30
N LEU A 195 -4.87 2.18 16.03
CA LEU A 195 -4.90 3.60 15.68
C LEU A 195 -5.90 3.86 14.53
N GLY A 196 -6.46 5.08 14.46
CA GLY A 196 -7.36 5.51 13.40
C GLY A 196 -8.84 5.32 13.74
N ASN A 197 -9.42 6.22 14.51
CA ASN A 197 -10.80 6.12 15.00
C ASN A 197 -11.85 6.74 14.07
N SER A 198 -11.44 7.53 13.08
CA SER A 198 -12.33 8.15 12.09
C SER A 198 -12.71 7.16 10.99
N LYS A 199 -13.87 7.41 10.36
CA LYS A 199 -14.29 6.67 9.16
C LYS A 199 -13.55 7.07 7.89
N TRP A 200 -12.71 8.09 7.96
CA TRP A 200 -11.95 8.63 6.84
C TRP A 200 -10.44 8.52 7.00
N THR A 201 -9.98 8.35 8.25
CA THR A 201 -8.55 8.33 8.59
C THR A 201 -7.98 6.91 8.48
N GLY A 202 -7.07 6.72 7.56
CA GLY A 202 -6.21 5.53 7.45
C GLY A 202 -4.82 5.78 8.02
N VAL A 203 -3.94 4.81 7.89
CA VAL A 203 -2.50 4.95 8.18
C VAL A 203 -1.74 4.71 6.88
N THR A 204 -0.77 5.59 6.58
CA THR A 204 -0.02 5.56 5.33
C THR A 204 1.44 5.15 5.51
N ASP A 205 1.99 5.36 6.71
CA ASP A 205 3.41 5.10 6.98
C ASP A 205 3.61 4.70 8.44
N ILE A 206 4.54 3.78 8.71
CA ILE A 206 4.93 3.32 10.04
C ILE A 206 6.43 3.07 10.11
N LEU A 207 7.04 3.41 11.25
CA LEU A 207 8.45 3.17 11.53
C LEU A 207 8.62 2.54 12.90
N LEU A 208 9.57 1.62 13.03
CA LEU A 208 10.09 1.16 14.32
C LEU A 208 11.38 1.91 14.66
N ASP A 209 11.58 2.24 15.93
CA ASP A 209 12.92 2.60 16.42
C ASP A 209 13.80 1.35 16.36
N PRO A 210 14.93 1.36 15.65
CA PRO A 210 15.77 0.16 15.45
C PRO A 210 16.42 -0.33 16.75
N ARG A 211 16.38 0.43 17.84
CA ARG A 211 16.90 0.09 19.18
C ARG A 211 15.84 -0.50 20.09
N ASP A 212 14.56 -0.19 19.84
CA ASP A 212 13.45 -0.51 20.73
C ASP A 212 12.16 -0.62 19.90
N SER A 213 11.73 -1.83 19.61
CA SER A 213 10.53 -2.10 18.80
C SER A 213 9.21 -1.77 19.50
N ASP A 214 9.24 -1.41 20.80
CA ASP A 214 8.08 -0.83 21.46
C ASP A 214 7.85 0.63 21.07
N VAL A 215 8.88 1.30 20.53
CA VAL A 215 8.78 2.67 20.03
C VAL A 215 8.44 2.67 18.55
N ILE A 216 7.23 3.14 18.25
CA ILE A 216 6.68 3.14 16.89
C ILE A 216 6.19 4.54 16.55
N TYR A 217 6.49 4.98 15.33
CA TYR A 217 5.89 6.18 14.72
C TYR A 217 4.88 5.76 13.66
N ALA A 218 3.78 6.49 13.56
CA ALA A 218 2.76 6.26 12.55
C ALA A 218 2.24 7.57 11.98
N ALA A 219 2.13 7.65 10.66
CA ALA A 219 1.48 8.75 9.97
C ALA A 219 0.06 8.35 9.58
N THR A 220 -0.93 9.06 10.10
CA THR A 220 -2.32 8.91 9.66
C THR A 220 -2.61 9.79 8.45
N TRP A 221 -3.65 9.45 7.70
CA TRP A 221 -4.04 10.20 6.50
C TRP A 221 -5.55 10.18 6.28
N ASP A 222 -6.16 11.38 6.28
CA ASP A 222 -7.53 11.59 5.84
C ASP A 222 -7.54 11.65 4.32
N ARG A 223 -8.06 10.58 3.70
CA ARG A 223 -8.01 10.42 2.25
C ARG A 223 -9.33 9.91 1.70
N HIS A 224 -9.88 10.60 0.71
CA HIS A 224 -10.93 10.03 -0.13
C HIS A 224 -11.12 10.77 -1.45
N ARG A 225 -11.78 10.11 -2.39
CA ARG A 225 -12.17 10.69 -3.67
C ARG A 225 -13.67 10.69 -3.87
N THR A 226 -14.11 11.69 -4.61
CA THR A 226 -15.39 11.70 -5.34
C THR A 226 -15.11 11.91 -6.82
N VAL A 227 -16.14 11.82 -7.67
CA VAL A 227 -15.98 12.13 -9.10
C VAL A 227 -15.43 13.54 -9.30
N ALA A 228 -15.82 14.48 -8.45
CA ALA A 228 -15.49 15.91 -8.57
C ALA A 228 -14.23 16.33 -7.79
N ALA A 229 -13.87 15.61 -6.70
CA ALA A 229 -12.85 16.09 -5.79
C ALA A 229 -11.92 14.98 -5.31
N LEU A 230 -10.67 15.35 -5.01
CA LEU A 230 -9.74 14.63 -4.16
C LEU A 230 -9.67 15.36 -2.83
N ILE A 231 -9.92 14.66 -1.74
CA ILE A 231 -9.63 15.08 -0.38
C ILE A 231 -8.35 14.37 0.03
N ASP A 232 -7.33 15.16 0.27
CA ASP A 232 -5.94 14.70 0.44
C ASP A 232 -5.33 15.25 1.72
N GLY A 233 -6.09 15.19 2.79
CA GLY A 233 -5.74 15.63 4.11
C GLY A 233 -6.96 16.05 4.92
N GLY A 234 -6.77 16.25 6.21
CA GLY A 234 -7.85 16.63 7.09
C GLY A 234 -7.45 16.59 8.58
N PRO A 235 -8.42 16.85 9.47
CA PRO A 235 -8.16 16.93 10.91
C PRO A 235 -7.70 15.62 11.55
N GLY A 236 -7.92 14.49 10.87
CA GLY A 236 -7.44 13.18 11.33
C GLY A 236 -6.03 12.85 10.88
N THR A 237 -5.41 13.67 10.03
CA THR A 237 -4.02 13.48 9.61
C THR A 237 -3.07 14.03 10.66
N ALA A 238 -2.18 13.16 11.16
CA ALA A 238 -1.20 13.52 12.18
C ALA A 238 -0.05 12.51 12.23
N ILE A 239 1.01 12.87 12.94
CA ILE A 239 2.07 11.95 13.34
C ILE A 239 1.80 11.51 14.77
N TYR A 240 1.87 10.21 14.98
CA TYR A 240 1.69 9.59 16.29
C TYR A 240 2.95 8.83 16.70
N ARG A 241 3.18 8.75 18.01
CA ARG A 241 4.20 7.88 18.61
C ARG A 241 3.56 6.98 19.64
N SER A 242 4.00 5.75 19.66
CA SER A 242 3.77 4.76 20.72
C SER A 242 5.08 4.43 21.40
N ASP A 243 5.05 4.20 22.71
CA ASP A 243 6.18 3.71 23.51
C ASP A 243 5.86 2.34 24.15
N ASN A 244 4.88 1.60 23.60
CA ASN A 244 4.43 0.31 24.12
C ASN A 244 3.95 -0.64 23.01
N GLY A 245 4.68 -0.68 21.92
CA GLY A 245 4.40 -1.60 20.82
C GLY A 245 3.08 -1.35 20.09
N GLY A 246 2.58 -0.11 20.13
CA GLY A 246 1.34 0.28 19.46
C GLY A 246 0.07 0.03 20.27
N GLU A 247 0.14 -0.24 21.59
CA GLU A 247 -1.04 -0.43 22.43
C GLU A 247 -1.74 0.90 22.73
N SER A 248 -0.97 1.99 22.86
CA SER A 248 -1.48 3.35 22.98
C SER A 248 -0.62 4.34 22.20
N TRP A 249 -1.21 5.49 21.86
CA TRP A 249 -0.63 6.45 20.95
C TRP A 249 -0.74 7.88 21.49
N SER A 250 0.32 8.64 21.36
CA SER A 250 0.38 10.07 21.60
C SER A 250 0.52 10.81 20.28
N VAL A 251 -0.27 11.86 20.07
CA VAL A 251 -0.13 12.71 18.89
C VAL A 251 1.04 13.67 19.09
N LEU A 252 1.90 13.78 18.09
CA LEU A 252 3.01 14.71 18.07
C LEU A 252 2.54 16.04 17.48
N LYS A 253 2.91 17.17 18.13
CA LYS A 253 2.42 18.50 17.72
C LYS A 253 3.50 19.57 17.75
N SER A 254 4.37 19.60 18.76
CA SER A 254 5.33 20.68 18.95
C SER A 254 6.18 20.92 17.69
N GLY A 255 6.13 22.15 17.15
CA GLY A 255 6.80 22.52 15.90
C GLY A 255 6.16 21.97 14.60
N LEU A 256 5.01 21.28 14.68
CA LEU A 256 4.28 20.76 13.52
C LEU A 256 3.09 21.64 13.13
N PRO A 257 2.60 21.58 11.87
CA PRO A 257 1.51 22.45 11.38
C PRO A 257 0.17 22.31 12.09
N ASN A 258 -0.06 21.19 12.77
CA ASN A 258 -1.29 20.91 13.53
C ASN A 258 -1.17 21.31 15.02
N ASN A 259 -0.08 21.98 15.43
CA ASN A 259 0.06 22.48 16.79
C ASN A 259 -0.84 23.70 17.00
N PRO A 260 -1.78 23.71 17.97
CA PRO A 260 -2.55 24.89 18.30
C PRO A 260 -1.72 25.96 19.03
N ASP A 261 -0.69 25.56 19.77
CA ASP A 261 0.32 26.41 20.38
C ASP A 261 1.51 26.49 19.41
N SER A 262 1.40 27.39 18.44
CA SER A 262 2.33 27.43 17.30
C SER A 262 3.67 28.08 17.62
N ASN A 263 3.72 28.83 18.73
CA ASN A 263 4.93 29.50 19.24
C ASN A 263 5.62 28.69 20.35
N ASP A 264 4.98 27.55 20.80
CA ASP A 264 5.45 26.63 21.84
C ASP A 264 5.72 27.32 23.20
N ASP A 265 4.94 28.35 23.55
CA ASP A 265 5.09 29.04 24.85
C ASP A 265 4.22 28.43 25.98
N GLY A 266 3.42 27.43 25.64
CA GLY A 266 2.54 26.68 26.54
C GLY A 266 1.14 27.27 26.70
N VAL A 267 0.81 28.32 25.95
CA VAL A 267 -0.50 28.99 25.95
C VAL A 267 -1.05 29.00 24.52
N VAL A 268 -2.30 28.66 24.36
CA VAL A 268 -3.00 28.81 23.08
C VAL A 268 -3.79 30.10 23.09
N ASP A 269 -3.34 31.11 22.33
CA ASP A 269 -3.94 32.44 22.31
C ASP A 269 -3.91 33.11 20.91
N ASP A 270 -4.13 34.45 20.88
CA ASP A 270 -4.24 35.20 19.64
C ASP A 270 -2.90 35.41 18.90
N ASP A 271 -1.77 35.15 19.57
CA ASP A 271 -0.43 35.25 18.98
C ASP A 271 -0.05 33.97 18.22
N ASP A 272 -0.85 32.90 18.35
CA ASP A 272 -0.66 31.65 17.63
C ASP A 272 -1.14 31.71 16.18
N SER A 273 -0.42 31.02 15.32
CA SER A 273 -0.85 30.80 13.94
C SER A 273 -1.96 29.76 13.90
N PRO A 274 -2.98 29.92 13.02
CA PRO A 274 -4.02 28.90 12.87
C PRO A 274 -3.44 27.54 12.50
N THR A 275 -3.94 26.48 13.13
CA THR A 275 -3.59 25.11 12.77
C THR A 275 -3.94 24.81 11.30
N LYS A 276 -3.10 24.00 10.65
CA LYS A 276 -3.32 23.56 9.27
C LYS A 276 -3.59 22.07 9.23
N ASN A 277 -4.55 21.69 8.41
CA ASN A 277 -4.72 20.28 8.07
C ASN A 277 -3.52 19.79 7.26
N MET A 278 -2.95 18.68 7.67
CA MET A 278 -1.88 18.01 6.94
C MET A 278 -2.46 17.05 5.92
N GLY A 279 -1.78 16.91 4.79
CA GLY A 279 -2.03 15.91 3.77
C GLY A 279 -1.17 14.66 3.98
N LYS A 280 -0.73 14.02 2.88
CA LYS A 280 0.12 12.82 2.99
C LYS A 280 1.44 13.15 3.70
N ILE A 281 1.85 12.25 4.58
CA ILE A 281 3.10 12.35 5.35
C ILE A 281 3.95 11.12 5.05
N GLY A 282 5.22 11.34 4.69
CA GLY A 282 6.25 10.31 4.66
C GLY A 282 7.18 10.48 5.84
N LEU A 283 7.52 9.40 6.51
CA LEU A 283 8.38 9.37 7.69
C LEU A 283 9.71 8.71 7.39
N ALA A 284 10.77 9.11 8.09
CA ALA A 284 12.05 8.42 8.09
C ALA A 284 12.71 8.55 9.46
N ILE A 285 13.37 7.48 9.90
CA ILE A 285 14.23 7.49 11.09
C ILE A 285 15.68 7.29 10.66
N SER A 286 16.60 8.03 11.28
CA SER A 286 18.02 7.88 10.96
C SER A 286 18.57 6.57 11.53
N PRO A 287 19.10 5.65 10.72
CA PRO A 287 19.72 4.42 11.24
C PRO A 287 20.99 4.68 12.07
N GLN A 288 21.70 5.78 11.78
CA GLN A 288 22.93 6.15 12.50
C GLN A 288 22.67 6.84 13.83
N ASN A 289 21.56 7.56 13.94
CA ASN A 289 21.12 8.21 15.17
C ASN A 289 19.60 8.20 15.26
N PRO A 290 18.97 7.15 15.81
CA PRO A 290 17.52 7.01 15.85
C PRO A 290 16.79 8.02 16.77
N ASP A 291 17.48 8.93 17.45
CA ASP A 291 16.85 10.10 18.07
C ASP A 291 16.42 11.12 17.03
N VAL A 292 16.97 11.02 15.81
CA VAL A 292 16.64 11.90 14.69
C VAL A 292 15.58 11.23 13.81
N VAL A 293 14.42 11.87 13.75
CA VAL A 293 13.27 11.47 12.94
C VAL A 293 12.94 12.60 11.97
N TYR A 294 12.60 12.23 10.73
CA TYR A 294 12.22 13.17 9.67
C TYR A 294 10.80 12.93 9.23
N ALA A 295 10.13 13.99 8.80
CA ALA A 295 8.80 13.94 8.23
C ALA A 295 8.70 14.85 7.01
N ALA A 296 8.28 14.33 5.87
CA ALA A 296 7.87 15.10 4.71
C ALA A 296 6.36 15.30 4.78
N ILE A 297 5.90 16.53 5.00
CA ILE A 297 4.50 16.86 5.30
C ILE A 297 3.92 17.70 4.18
N GLU A 298 2.84 17.22 3.58
CA GLU A 298 2.03 17.98 2.65
C GLU A 298 1.11 18.96 3.36
N LEU A 299 0.98 20.15 2.77
CA LEU A 299 -0.07 21.12 3.06
C LEU A 299 -0.66 21.61 1.73
N ASP A 300 -1.97 21.62 1.59
CA ASP A 300 -2.66 22.18 0.41
C ASP A 300 -2.14 21.67 -0.96
N ARG A 301 -1.77 20.38 -1.05
CA ARG A 301 -1.32 19.64 -2.26
C ARG A 301 -0.01 20.10 -2.90
N SER A 302 0.45 21.31 -2.66
CA SER A 302 1.64 21.88 -3.30
C SER A 302 2.54 22.64 -2.35
N THR A 303 2.10 22.80 -1.12
CA THR A 303 2.87 23.42 -0.05
C THR A 303 3.16 22.41 1.06
N GLY A 304 3.99 22.78 2.02
CA GLY A 304 4.37 21.90 3.11
C GLY A 304 5.84 22.05 3.45
N GLY A 305 6.50 20.94 3.70
CA GLY A 305 7.94 20.94 3.97
C GLY A 305 8.45 19.65 4.56
N VAL A 306 9.77 19.60 4.71
CA VAL A 306 10.46 18.57 5.46
C VAL A 306 10.75 19.11 6.87
N TYR A 307 10.42 18.29 7.85
CA TYR A 307 10.60 18.56 9.28
C TYR A 307 11.58 17.54 9.86
N ARG A 308 12.34 17.98 10.86
CA ARG A 308 13.30 17.15 11.58
C ARG A 308 13.08 17.30 13.08
N SER A 309 13.09 16.17 13.78
CA SER A 309 13.19 16.09 15.24
C SER A 309 14.56 15.52 15.61
N GLU A 310 15.16 15.99 16.68
CA GLU A 310 16.40 15.47 17.26
C GLU A 310 16.19 14.80 18.62
N ASN A 311 14.93 14.66 19.02
CA ASN A 311 14.54 14.17 20.34
C ASN A 311 13.38 13.17 20.27
N ARG A 312 13.43 12.25 19.27
CA ARG A 312 12.45 11.17 19.11
C ARG A 312 11.02 11.68 18.89
N GLY A 313 10.86 12.81 18.20
CA GLY A 313 9.56 13.39 17.87
C GLY A 313 8.93 14.28 18.96
N GLU A 314 9.60 14.55 20.08
CA GLU A 314 9.07 15.42 21.13
C GLU A 314 8.90 16.86 20.63
N SER A 315 9.81 17.33 19.78
CA SER A 315 9.70 18.61 19.09
C SER A 315 10.27 18.52 17.67
N TRP A 316 9.77 19.38 16.79
CA TRP A 316 10.11 19.38 15.38
C TRP A 316 10.53 20.78 14.92
N LYS A 317 11.49 20.79 13.99
CA LYS A 317 11.93 22.01 13.29
C LYS A 317 11.66 21.83 11.81
N LYS A 318 11.02 22.81 11.19
CA LYS A 318 10.91 22.86 9.73
C LYS A 318 12.26 23.13 9.10
N MET A 319 12.74 22.23 8.25
CA MET A 319 14.04 22.33 7.58
C MET A 319 13.92 23.06 6.24
N SER A 320 12.93 22.69 5.42
CA SER A 320 12.71 23.29 4.10
C SER A 320 11.22 23.32 3.74
N ASN A 321 10.91 24.00 2.63
CA ASN A 321 9.57 23.98 2.02
C ASN A 321 9.42 22.86 0.98
N THR A 322 10.32 21.88 0.97
CA THR A 322 10.33 20.81 -0.04
C THR A 322 9.18 19.85 0.18
N VAL A 323 8.43 19.60 -0.88
CA VAL A 323 7.37 18.58 -0.95
C VAL A 323 7.47 17.86 -2.29
N SER A 324 6.87 16.69 -2.39
CA SER A 324 6.72 16.02 -3.69
C SER A 324 5.86 16.87 -4.62
N GLY A 325 6.44 17.25 -5.77
CA GLY A 325 5.82 18.15 -6.74
C GLY A 325 5.04 17.42 -7.84
N ALA A 326 4.83 18.11 -8.95
CA ALA A 326 4.20 17.64 -10.17
C ALA A 326 2.77 17.12 -9.99
N THR A 327 2.54 15.80 -9.90
CA THR A 327 1.22 15.20 -9.68
C THR A 327 0.70 15.44 -8.25
N GLY A 328 1.59 15.68 -7.31
CA GLY A 328 1.30 15.95 -5.91
C GLY A 328 1.59 14.78 -4.97
N PRO A 329 1.68 15.07 -3.67
CA PRO A 329 2.09 14.13 -2.63
C PRO A 329 1.20 12.88 -2.51
N HIS A 330 -0.04 12.94 -2.96
CA HIS A 330 -0.94 11.77 -2.94
C HIS A 330 -0.47 10.58 -3.80
N TYR A 331 0.49 10.80 -4.73
CA TYR A 331 1.16 9.73 -5.48
C TYR A 331 2.53 9.39 -4.91
N TYR A 332 3.18 10.33 -4.25
CA TYR A 332 4.55 10.25 -3.77
C TYR A 332 4.58 10.63 -2.28
N GLN A 333 5.64 11.18 -1.78
CA GLN A 333 5.88 11.70 -0.43
C GLN A 333 6.56 10.69 0.50
N GLU A 334 6.82 9.47 0.06
CA GLU A 334 7.63 8.53 0.82
C GLU A 334 9.03 9.13 1.02
N LEU A 335 9.49 9.12 2.29
CA LEU A 335 10.78 9.65 2.71
C LEU A 335 11.66 8.51 3.23
N TYR A 336 12.91 8.50 2.84
CA TYR A 336 13.86 7.48 3.26
C TYR A 336 15.15 8.12 3.77
N ALA A 337 15.66 7.65 4.91
CA ALA A 337 16.99 7.98 5.39
C ALA A 337 18.02 6.98 4.88
N SER A 338 19.17 7.46 4.46
CA SER A 338 20.25 6.60 3.99
C SER A 338 20.75 5.67 5.12
N PRO A 339 20.90 4.36 4.88
CA PRO A 339 21.53 3.48 5.86
C PRO A 339 23.05 3.71 5.99
N HIS A 340 23.66 4.47 5.09
CA HIS A 340 25.14 4.63 5.00
C HIS A 340 25.66 6.01 5.36
N LYS A 341 24.79 7.02 5.36
CA LYS A 341 25.22 8.39 5.61
C LYS A 341 24.20 9.15 6.43
N PHE A 342 24.60 9.62 7.59
CA PHE A 342 23.79 10.49 8.43
C PHE A 342 23.37 11.74 7.67
N ASP A 343 22.15 12.19 7.91
CA ASP A 343 21.51 13.36 7.28
C ASP A 343 21.31 13.29 5.76
N ARG A 344 21.61 12.15 5.11
CA ARG A 344 21.22 11.93 3.73
C ARG A 344 19.81 11.38 3.65
N LEU A 345 18.95 12.09 2.91
CA LEU A 345 17.55 11.74 2.71
C LEU A 345 17.24 11.56 1.22
N TYR A 346 16.21 10.73 0.95
CA TYR A 346 15.62 10.56 -0.37
C TYR A 346 14.12 10.76 -0.27
N LEU A 347 13.57 11.73 -1.00
CA LEU A 347 12.13 11.98 -1.08
C LEU A 347 11.62 11.50 -2.45
N MET A 348 10.70 10.51 -2.41
CA MET A 348 10.07 9.99 -3.63
C MET A 348 9.23 11.07 -4.30
N ASN A 349 9.36 11.13 -5.61
CA ASN A 349 8.73 12.14 -6.45
C ASN A 349 8.82 11.70 -7.92
N VAL A 350 8.24 12.47 -8.84
CA VAL A 350 8.49 12.31 -10.29
C VAL A 350 9.98 12.20 -10.57
N ARG A 351 10.79 13.09 -10.01
CA ARG A 351 12.25 12.98 -9.91
C ARG A 351 12.62 12.84 -8.45
N VAL A 352 13.37 11.82 -8.07
CA VAL A 352 13.83 11.67 -6.70
C VAL A 352 14.57 12.91 -6.24
N LEU A 353 14.21 13.43 -5.09
CA LEU A 353 14.92 14.52 -4.45
C LEU A 353 15.82 13.96 -3.36
N THR A 354 17.07 14.40 -3.30
CA THR A 354 18.03 13.99 -2.28
C THR A 354 18.54 15.19 -1.49
N SER A 355 18.68 15.00 -0.19
CA SER A 355 19.30 15.95 0.74
C SER A 355 20.56 15.33 1.31
N GLU A 356 21.57 16.16 1.59
CA GLU A 356 22.82 15.78 2.23
C GLU A 356 23.00 16.45 3.61
N ASP A 357 22.01 17.25 4.03
CA ASP A 357 22.05 18.17 5.18
C ASP A 357 20.81 18.04 6.09
N GLY A 358 20.19 16.87 6.13
CA GLY A 358 19.05 16.59 6.99
C GLY A 358 17.76 17.30 6.61
N GLY A 359 17.62 17.63 5.32
CA GLY A 359 16.39 18.21 4.77
C GLY A 359 16.39 19.74 4.66
N GLU A 360 17.53 20.41 4.88
CA GLU A 360 17.65 21.87 4.69
C GLU A 360 17.61 22.21 3.19
N THR A 361 18.35 21.47 2.37
CA THR A 361 18.34 21.61 0.91
C THR A 361 18.09 20.30 0.22
N PHE A 362 17.47 20.37 -0.96
CA PHE A 362 17.20 19.21 -1.82
C PHE A 362 17.65 19.49 -3.24
N GLU A 363 18.27 18.48 -3.83
CA GLU A 363 18.65 18.47 -5.25
C GLU A 363 18.04 17.26 -5.95
N GLN A 364 17.84 17.33 -7.26
CA GLN A 364 17.41 16.18 -8.03
C GLN A 364 18.51 15.13 -8.10
N LEU A 365 18.18 13.88 -7.78
CA LEU A 365 19.06 12.75 -8.03
C LEU A 365 19.35 12.65 -9.54
N GLN A 366 20.56 12.22 -9.91
CA GLN A 366 20.88 11.98 -11.31
C GLN A 366 20.06 10.79 -11.84
N GLU A 367 19.15 11.04 -12.77
CA GLU A 367 18.24 10.04 -13.33
C GLU A 367 18.31 9.93 -14.85
N ARG A 368 19.47 10.25 -15.40
CA ARG A 368 19.70 10.03 -16.83
C ARG A 368 19.57 8.54 -17.17
N ASP A 369 18.83 8.24 -18.23
CA ASP A 369 18.56 6.88 -18.71
C ASP A 369 17.73 6.01 -17.75
N LYS A 370 17.03 6.65 -16.78
CA LYS A 370 16.06 6.06 -15.89
C LYS A 370 14.68 6.69 -16.09
N HIS A 371 13.62 5.89 -16.00
CA HIS A 371 12.26 6.44 -15.98
C HIS A 371 12.03 7.29 -14.73
N SER A 372 11.23 8.33 -14.87
CA SER A 372 10.70 9.12 -13.76
C SER A 372 9.62 8.35 -12.96
N ASP A 373 8.92 9.05 -12.08
CA ASP A 373 7.78 8.52 -11.32
C ASP A 373 8.20 7.38 -10.38
N ASN A 374 8.87 7.77 -9.30
CA ASN A 374 9.53 6.89 -8.36
C ASN A 374 8.64 6.57 -7.16
N HIS A 375 8.50 5.29 -6.80
CA HIS A 375 7.61 4.82 -5.73
C HIS A 375 8.30 4.00 -4.65
N ALA A 376 9.35 3.28 -4.99
CA ALA A 376 10.09 2.44 -4.05
C ALA A 376 11.59 2.65 -4.19
N ILE A 377 12.31 2.61 -3.07
CA ILE A 377 13.77 2.63 -3.04
C ILE A 377 14.28 1.56 -2.07
N VAL A 378 15.32 0.86 -2.48
CA VAL A 378 15.98 -0.16 -1.66
C VAL A 378 17.48 0.05 -1.68
N PHE A 379 18.08 -0.11 -0.53
CA PHE A 379 19.52 -0.06 -0.31
C PHE A 379 20.06 -1.45 0.02
N ARG A 380 21.37 -1.62 -0.07
CA ARG A 380 22.08 -2.80 0.41
C ARG A 380 23.02 -2.38 1.55
N ASP A 381 22.93 -3.09 2.66
CA ASP A 381 23.76 -2.77 3.84
C ASP A 381 25.26 -2.90 3.61
N ASP A 382 25.65 -3.77 2.65
CA ASP A 382 27.03 -4.09 2.32
C ASP A 382 27.63 -3.20 1.20
N ASP A 383 26.82 -2.34 0.56
CA ASP A 383 27.30 -1.49 -0.54
C ASP A 383 26.68 -0.07 -0.49
N PRO A 384 27.43 0.93 -0.04
CA PRO A 384 26.94 2.30 0.06
C PRO A 384 26.67 2.99 -1.27
N ASN A 385 27.13 2.41 -2.38
CA ASN A 385 26.91 2.95 -3.72
C ASN A 385 25.68 2.33 -4.42
N TYR A 386 25.10 1.27 -3.81
CA TYR A 386 23.97 0.57 -4.39
C TYR A 386 22.64 1.22 -4.02
N ILE A 387 21.83 1.45 -5.04
CA ILE A 387 20.42 1.84 -4.91
C ILE A 387 19.62 1.08 -5.96
N MET A 388 18.46 0.56 -5.57
CA MET A 388 17.45 0.03 -6.49
C MET A 388 16.18 0.87 -6.37
N ILE A 389 15.60 1.27 -7.49
CA ILE A 389 14.38 2.08 -7.54
C ILE A 389 13.31 1.41 -8.38
N GLY A 390 12.09 1.34 -7.83
CA GLY A 390 10.87 1.00 -8.51
C GLY A 390 10.16 2.25 -9.04
N THR A 391 9.77 2.22 -10.32
CA THR A 391 9.12 3.34 -11.01
C THR A 391 7.81 2.91 -11.65
N ASP A 392 7.09 3.84 -12.30
CA ASP A 392 5.93 3.51 -13.17
C ASP A 392 6.31 2.61 -14.36
N ALA A 393 7.60 2.49 -14.68
CA ALA A 393 8.09 1.72 -15.81
C ALA A 393 9.16 0.67 -15.43
N GLY A 394 8.98 0.03 -14.28
CA GLY A 394 9.83 -1.08 -13.87
C GLY A 394 10.95 -0.70 -12.92
N ILE A 395 11.97 -1.53 -12.88
CA ILE A 395 13.05 -1.53 -11.89
C ILE A 395 14.35 -1.04 -12.51
N TYR A 396 15.06 -0.21 -11.75
CA TYR A 396 16.38 0.32 -12.09
C TYR A 396 17.35 0.13 -10.93
N GLU A 397 18.57 -0.31 -11.23
CA GLU A 397 19.69 -0.43 -10.28
C GLU A 397 20.80 0.55 -10.62
N THR A 398 21.46 1.07 -9.60
CA THR A 398 22.74 1.76 -9.71
C THR A 398 23.75 1.14 -8.75
N PHE A 399 25.03 1.13 -9.15
CA PHE A 399 26.17 0.62 -8.37
C PHE A 399 27.22 1.72 -8.13
N ASP A 400 26.90 2.95 -8.47
CA ASP A 400 27.79 4.11 -8.44
C ASP A 400 27.11 5.36 -7.88
N LEU A 401 26.14 5.15 -6.98
CA LEU A 401 25.36 6.19 -6.31
C LEU A 401 24.67 7.12 -7.31
N ALA A 402 23.87 6.54 -8.20
CA ALA A 402 23.04 7.19 -9.21
C ALA A 402 23.78 7.88 -10.37
N LYS A 403 25.09 7.66 -10.57
CA LYS A 403 25.79 8.19 -11.74
C LYS A 403 25.35 7.50 -13.03
N THR A 404 25.10 6.19 -12.97
CA THR A 404 24.58 5.37 -14.07
C THR A 404 23.48 4.44 -13.59
N TRP A 405 22.57 4.04 -14.48
CA TRP A 405 21.43 3.19 -14.17
C TRP A 405 21.36 1.98 -15.10
N LYS A 406 21.07 0.82 -14.53
CA LYS A 406 20.77 -0.42 -15.23
C LYS A 406 19.26 -0.69 -15.16
N TYR A 407 18.60 -0.75 -16.29
CA TYR A 407 17.18 -1.10 -16.40
C TYR A 407 16.96 -2.62 -16.49
N HIS A 408 16.02 -3.17 -15.72
CA HIS A 408 15.58 -4.56 -15.82
C HIS A 408 14.47 -4.72 -16.86
N LYS A 409 14.89 -4.77 -18.14
CA LYS A 409 13.98 -4.83 -19.31
C LYS A 409 13.28 -6.17 -19.50
N ASN A 410 13.65 -7.19 -18.74
CA ASN A 410 13.15 -8.56 -18.86
C ASN A 410 12.09 -8.94 -17.82
N LEU A 411 11.66 -8.01 -16.95
CA LEU A 411 10.50 -8.20 -16.12
C LEU A 411 9.25 -8.13 -17.02
N PRO A 412 8.48 -9.23 -17.20
CA PRO A 412 7.45 -9.31 -18.23
C PRO A 412 6.13 -8.67 -17.81
N LEU A 413 6.19 -7.40 -17.46
CA LEU A 413 5.07 -6.57 -17.05
C LEU A 413 4.79 -5.48 -18.07
N THR A 414 3.51 -5.17 -18.28
CA THR A 414 3.08 -4.02 -19.08
C THR A 414 1.74 -3.51 -18.56
N GLN A 415 1.65 -2.22 -18.31
CA GLN A 415 0.39 -1.58 -18.03
C GLN A 415 -0.33 -1.24 -19.34
N PHE A 416 -1.47 -1.89 -19.60
CA PHE A 416 -2.27 -1.66 -20.79
C PHE A 416 -3.28 -0.53 -20.53
N TYR A 417 -3.30 0.49 -21.38
CA TYR A 417 -4.25 1.60 -21.30
C TYR A 417 -5.50 1.39 -22.17
N LYS A 418 -5.39 0.59 -23.24
CA LYS A 418 -6.47 0.32 -24.17
C LYS A 418 -6.41 -1.11 -24.68
N VAL A 419 -7.59 -1.70 -24.88
CA VAL A 419 -7.78 -2.99 -25.53
C VAL A 419 -8.71 -2.81 -26.72
N ALA A 420 -8.38 -3.45 -27.83
CA ALA A 420 -9.23 -3.52 -29.01
C ALA A 420 -9.40 -4.97 -29.42
N VAL A 421 -10.60 -5.33 -29.84
CA VAL A 421 -10.95 -6.66 -30.33
C VAL A 421 -11.17 -6.61 -31.84
N ASN A 422 -10.51 -7.49 -32.56
CA ASN A 422 -10.79 -7.69 -33.99
C ASN A 422 -11.96 -8.67 -34.15
N ASN A 423 -13.06 -8.20 -34.72
CA ASN A 423 -14.26 -9.02 -34.98
C ASN A 423 -14.25 -9.72 -36.35
N ALA A 424 -13.20 -9.55 -37.15
CA ALA A 424 -13.04 -10.26 -38.43
C ALA A 424 -12.43 -11.64 -38.25
N LYS A 425 -12.92 -12.62 -38.99
CA LYS A 425 -12.33 -13.97 -39.00
C LYS A 425 -11.08 -14.02 -39.90
N PRO A 426 -10.01 -14.77 -39.47
CA PRO A 426 -9.82 -15.40 -38.15
C PRO A 426 -9.55 -14.35 -37.07
N PHE A 427 -10.01 -14.63 -35.88
CA PHE A 427 -9.89 -13.72 -34.72
C PHE A 427 -8.45 -13.67 -34.21
#